data_06154be403c3b557ff9c49619feecd44
#
_entry.id   06154be403c3b557ff9c49619feecd44
#
_cell.length_a   1.000
_cell.length_b   1.000
_cell.length_c   1.000
_cell.angle_alpha   90.00
_cell.angle_beta   90.00
_cell.angle_gamma   90.00
#
_symmetry.space_group_name_H-M   'P 1'
#
loop_
_entity.id
_entity.type
_entity.pdbx_description
1 polymer ?
#
loop_
_entity_poly.entity_id
_entity_poly.type
_entity_poly.pdbx_seq_one_letter_code
_entity_poly.pdbx_strand_id
1 'polypeptide(L)'
;MKIAIDAMGGDKAPSAIIEGAVHAAREFGSNIILVGKREVISSELKKHDVKNLPLSIRHASEIIEMHESPSVALRKKRDSSIKVGIELVKRGEADAFVSAGNTGAVMAASTLILRTLKGIDRPAIAVQLPTTSGPVILIDAGANVDCKPHQLFQFGIMGHVFAKYVIGRDNPRVGILNNGEEEDKGNEITKEVHKVLKKSTLNFIGNVEGKELYKGAADVVVSDGFVGNITLKVSESLADMIGKALKGIFTKNWRSKLGYLLIKPYLESFKKSVDYSEYGGAPLLGVNGICIIAHGSSSPKAIKNAIRQAGEFVKGRVNIHIQEDIERNIKIQPSEVKKGGVLRALKEIVSFSGKKETGKEATTEDTEVSESIK
;
A
#
# COMPACT_ATOMS: atom_id res chain seq x y z
N MET A 1 17.91 -2.38 -9.35
CA MET A 1 16.60 -1.95 -8.85
C MET A 1 16.52 -0.44 -8.89
N LYS A 2 15.44 0.11 -9.50
CA LYS A 2 15.23 1.55 -9.67
C LYS A 2 13.94 1.93 -8.94
N ILE A 3 13.98 2.95 -8.08
CA ILE A 3 12.81 3.42 -7.32
C ILE A 3 12.52 4.85 -7.70
N ALA A 4 11.31 5.12 -8.21
CA ALA A 4 10.81 6.46 -8.47
C ALA A 4 10.25 7.07 -7.18
N ILE A 5 10.59 8.33 -6.89
CA ILE A 5 10.18 9.03 -5.69
C ILE A 5 9.53 10.35 -6.08
N ASP A 6 8.33 10.58 -5.59
CA ASP A 6 7.67 11.87 -5.67
C ASP A 6 8.40 12.88 -4.78
N ALA A 7 9.27 13.69 -5.37
CA ALA A 7 10.07 14.66 -4.64
C ALA A 7 9.26 15.90 -4.19
N MET A 8 8.02 16.06 -4.69
CA MET A 8 7.18 17.23 -4.45
C MET A 8 6.03 16.95 -3.47
N GLY A 9 5.82 15.69 -3.08
CA GLY A 9 4.69 15.29 -2.23
C GLY A 9 5.03 15.29 -0.74
N GLY A 10 4.12 15.83 0.07
CA GLY A 10 4.22 15.86 1.54
C GLY A 10 4.51 17.24 2.13
N ASP A 11 4.24 17.38 3.44
CA ASP A 11 4.30 18.66 4.18
C ASP A 11 5.72 19.26 4.25
N LYS A 12 6.74 18.40 4.12
CA LYS A 12 8.15 18.75 4.21
C LYS A 12 8.90 18.59 2.89
N ALA A 13 8.15 18.46 1.78
CA ALA A 13 8.76 18.42 0.46
C ALA A 13 9.31 19.79 0.05
N PRO A 14 10.39 19.86 -0.74
CA PRO A 14 11.17 18.74 -1.25
C PRO A 14 12.26 18.25 -0.27
N SER A 15 12.58 19.03 0.78
CA SER A 15 13.78 18.86 1.61
C SER A 15 13.85 17.48 2.26
N ALA A 16 12.85 17.10 3.07
CA ALA A 16 12.86 15.81 3.76
C ALA A 16 12.84 14.61 2.80
N ILE A 17 12.19 14.76 1.63
CA ILE A 17 12.10 13.71 0.64
C ILE A 17 13.46 13.48 -0.02
N ILE A 18 14.12 14.57 -0.43
CA ILE A 18 15.43 14.49 -1.09
C ILE A 18 16.51 14.00 -0.11
N GLU A 19 16.52 14.51 1.13
CA GLU A 19 17.44 14.04 2.17
C GLU A 19 17.27 12.53 2.43
N GLY A 20 16.03 12.07 2.58
CA GLY A 20 15.72 10.63 2.74
C GLY A 20 16.17 9.79 1.55
N ALA A 21 15.99 10.30 0.34
CA ALA A 21 16.46 9.66 -0.89
C ALA A 21 17.99 9.57 -0.96
N VAL A 22 18.69 10.65 -0.60
CA VAL A 22 20.17 10.67 -0.52
C VAL A 22 20.67 9.64 0.50
N HIS A 23 20.04 9.58 1.68
CA HIS A 23 20.38 8.57 2.69
C HIS A 23 20.17 7.15 2.19
N ALA A 24 19.05 6.88 1.50
CA ALA A 24 18.76 5.57 0.93
C ALA A 24 19.74 5.19 -0.19
N ALA A 25 20.07 6.11 -1.08
CA ALA A 25 21.05 5.89 -2.14
C ALA A 25 22.44 5.55 -1.58
N ARG A 26 22.85 6.23 -0.51
CA ARG A 26 24.12 6.01 0.18
C ARG A 26 24.18 4.69 0.94
N GLU A 27 23.13 4.37 1.68
CA GLU A 27 23.12 3.21 2.58
C GLU A 27 22.80 1.89 1.82
N PHE A 28 21.84 1.94 0.88
CA PHE A 28 21.35 0.73 0.20
C PHE A 28 21.87 0.57 -1.24
N GLY A 29 22.57 1.57 -1.79
CA GLY A 29 23.03 1.56 -3.20
C GLY A 29 21.87 1.56 -4.20
N SER A 30 20.67 1.99 -3.80
CA SER A 30 19.48 1.98 -4.64
C SER A 30 19.56 3.05 -5.73
N ASN A 31 19.26 2.69 -6.98
CA ASN A 31 19.09 3.67 -8.05
C ASN A 31 17.77 4.43 -7.83
N ILE A 32 17.85 5.73 -7.67
CA ILE A 32 16.69 6.57 -7.33
C ILE A 32 16.40 7.55 -8.45
N ILE A 33 15.13 7.64 -8.84
CA ILE A 33 14.61 8.62 -9.79
C ILE A 33 13.77 9.64 -8.99
N LEU A 34 14.30 10.83 -8.79
CA LEU A 34 13.56 11.93 -8.16
C LEU A 34 12.62 12.57 -9.20
N VAL A 35 11.32 12.51 -8.92
CA VAL A 35 10.28 12.99 -9.84
C VAL A 35 9.72 14.32 -9.35
N GLY A 36 9.75 15.37 -10.19
CA GLY A 36 9.24 16.69 -9.85
C GLY A 36 9.91 17.81 -10.62
N LYS A 37 9.74 19.05 -10.14
CA LYS A 37 10.33 20.24 -10.78
C LYS A 37 11.85 20.18 -10.71
N ARG A 38 12.50 20.03 -11.89
CA ARG A 38 13.95 19.83 -12.01
C ARG A 38 14.76 20.89 -11.28
N GLU A 39 14.37 22.16 -11.37
CA GLU A 39 15.08 23.30 -10.79
C GLU A 39 15.05 23.21 -9.26
N VAL A 40 13.89 22.86 -8.70
CA VAL A 40 13.69 22.70 -7.25
C VAL A 40 14.52 21.52 -6.73
N ILE A 41 14.44 20.37 -7.39
CA ILE A 41 15.22 19.17 -7.01
C ILE A 41 16.71 19.44 -7.11
N SER A 42 17.17 20.06 -8.21
CA SER A 42 18.60 20.37 -8.41
C SER A 42 19.13 21.36 -7.37
N SER A 43 18.32 22.35 -6.98
CA SER A 43 18.68 23.29 -5.93
C SER A 43 18.83 22.61 -4.58
N GLU A 44 17.92 21.69 -4.23
CA GLU A 44 17.96 20.96 -2.96
C GLU A 44 19.13 19.97 -2.92
N LEU A 45 19.40 19.25 -4.01
CA LEU A 45 20.53 18.31 -4.11
C LEU A 45 21.90 18.99 -3.90
N LYS A 46 22.05 20.27 -4.24
CA LYS A 46 23.30 21.03 -3.99
C LYS A 46 23.65 21.18 -2.51
N LYS A 47 22.67 21.00 -1.60
CA LYS A 47 22.88 21.04 -0.15
C LYS A 47 23.46 19.74 0.42
N HIS A 48 23.54 18.70 -0.41
CA HIS A 48 23.97 17.36 -0.02
C HIS A 48 25.21 16.94 -0.82
N ASP A 49 26.06 16.14 -0.20
CA ASP A 49 27.12 15.46 -0.94
C ASP A 49 26.51 14.26 -1.69
N VAL A 50 26.27 14.45 -2.99
CA VAL A 50 25.67 13.45 -3.86
C VAL A 50 26.66 12.86 -4.85
N LYS A 51 27.95 13.10 -4.68
CA LYS A 51 29.00 12.61 -5.57
C LYS A 51 28.97 11.08 -5.64
N ASN A 52 28.91 10.55 -6.84
CA ASN A 52 28.85 9.11 -7.12
C ASN A 52 27.59 8.38 -6.60
N LEU A 53 26.56 9.09 -6.15
CA LEU A 53 25.30 8.44 -5.79
C LEU A 53 24.44 8.16 -7.03
N PRO A 54 23.75 7.01 -7.10
CA PRO A 54 22.93 6.62 -8.23
C PRO A 54 21.57 7.36 -8.21
N LEU A 55 21.63 8.69 -8.35
CA LEU A 55 20.45 9.59 -8.36
C LEU A 55 20.24 10.14 -9.78
N SER A 56 18.99 10.20 -10.19
CA SER A 56 18.58 10.83 -11.44
C SER A 56 17.32 11.66 -11.24
N ILE A 57 17.05 12.61 -12.15
CA ILE A 57 15.88 13.49 -12.07
C ILE A 57 14.99 13.25 -13.28
N ARG A 58 13.71 12.95 -13.03
CA ARG A 58 12.63 12.98 -14.01
C ARG A 58 11.81 14.24 -13.78
N HIS A 59 11.78 15.13 -14.78
CA HIS A 59 10.98 16.35 -14.67
C HIS A 59 9.49 16.04 -14.67
N ALA A 60 8.76 16.74 -13.79
CA ALA A 60 7.32 16.84 -13.76
C ALA A 60 6.98 18.28 -13.34
N SER A 61 6.16 18.97 -14.12
CA SER A 61 5.91 20.42 -13.97
C SER A 61 4.85 20.75 -12.92
N GLU A 62 3.98 19.79 -12.59
CA GLU A 62 2.81 20.00 -11.75
C GLU A 62 2.91 19.25 -10.41
N ILE A 63 2.23 19.79 -9.40
CA ILE A 63 2.17 19.21 -8.04
C ILE A 63 0.71 19.05 -7.67
N ILE A 64 0.33 17.88 -7.14
CA ILE A 64 -0.97 17.67 -6.50
C ILE A 64 -0.84 17.97 -5.03
N GLU A 65 -1.55 19.00 -4.55
CA GLU A 65 -1.51 19.43 -3.16
C GLU A 65 -2.27 18.47 -2.24
N MET A 66 -1.93 18.47 -0.94
CA MET A 66 -2.49 17.54 0.04
C MET A 66 -4.01 17.68 0.21
N HIS A 67 -4.56 18.88 0.04
CA HIS A 67 -5.99 19.20 0.20
C HIS A 67 -6.80 19.08 -1.08
N GLU A 68 -6.19 18.82 -2.23
CA GLU A 68 -6.92 18.73 -3.50
C GLU A 68 -7.73 17.44 -3.59
N SER A 69 -8.91 17.54 -4.22
CA SER A 69 -9.71 16.37 -4.54
C SER A 69 -8.96 15.47 -5.53
N PRO A 70 -8.69 14.20 -5.18
CA PRO A 70 -7.86 13.29 -5.98
C PRO A 70 -8.32 13.16 -7.43
N SER A 71 -9.61 12.93 -7.66
CA SER A 71 -10.18 12.71 -8.98
C SER A 71 -10.11 13.97 -9.88
N VAL A 72 -10.30 15.15 -9.28
CA VAL A 72 -10.22 16.43 -9.99
C VAL A 72 -8.76 16.76 -10.32
N ALA A 73 -7.86 16.59 -9.34
CA ALA A 73 -6.44 16.88 -9.51
C ALA A 73 -5.80 16.00 -10.60
N LEU A 74 -6.05 14.69 -10.59
CA LEU A 74 -5.52 13.76 -11.60
C LEU A 74 -6.02 14.04 -13.01
N ARG A 75 -7.23 14.57 -13.16
CA ARG A 75 -7.79 14.94 -14.48
C ARG A 75 -7.17 16.20 -15.02
N LYS A 76 -6.96 17.20 -14.14
CA LYS A 76 -6.41 18.51 -14.51
C LYS A 76 -4.90 18.49 -14.66
N LYS A 77 -4.17 17.87 -13.72
CA LYS A 77 -2.71 17.87 -13.62
C LYS A 77 -2.11 16.61 -14.26
N ARG A 78 -1.95 16.67 -15.57
CA ARG A 78 -1.47 15.50 -16.36
C ARG A 78 0.02 15.23 -16.21
N ASP A 79 0.80 16.25 -15.87
CA ASP A 79 2.25 16.19 -15.68
C ASP A 79 2.63 16.32 -14.18
N SER A 80 1.78 15.77 -13.28
CA SER A 80 2.07 15.77 -11.85
C SER A 80 3.12 14.74 -11.48
N SER A 81 3.94 15.05 -10.46
CA SER A 81 4.99 14.16 -9.95
C SER A 81 4.47 12.76 -9.58
N ILE A 82 3.27 12.68 -8.99
CA ILE A 82 2.59 11.40 -8.68
C ILE A 82 2.33 10.62 -9.97
N LYS A 83 1.71 11.27 -10.97
CA LYS A 83 1.33 10.58 -12.20
C LYS A 83 2.54 10.13 -13.00
N VAL A 84 3.51 11.03 -13.18
CA VAL A 84 4.77 10.74 -13.88
C VAL A 84 5.52 9.58 -13.19
N GLY A 85 5.62 9.60 -11.86
CA GLY A 85 6.28 8.55 -11.10
C GLY A 85 5.63 7.17 -11.26
N ILE A 86 4.29 7.12 -11.22
CA ILE A 86 3.54 5.86 -11.42
C ILE A 86 3.66 5.39 -12.87
N GLU A 87 3.70 6.30 -13.85
CA GLU A 87 3.93 5.94 -15.27
C GLU A 87 5.31 5.34 -15.51
N LEU A 88 6.35 5.76 -14.77
CA LEU A 88 7.67 5.12 -14.83
C LEU A 88 7.58 3.64 -14.41
N VAL A 89 6.80 3.33 -13.38
CA VAL A 89 6.58 1.93 -12.96
C VAL A 89 5.83 1.16 -14.05
N LYS A 90 4.76 1.74 -14.61
CA LYS A 90 4.00 1.10 -15.69
C LYS A 90 4.86 0.75 -16.91
N ARG A 91 5.82 1.62 -17.26
CA ARG A 91 6.72 1.42 -18.41
C ARG A 91 7.92 0.52 -18.11
N GLY A 92 8.07 0.06 -16.85
CA GLY A 92 9.24 -0.70 -16.41
C GLY A 92 10.54 0.12 -16.34
N GLU A 93 10.44 1.47 -16.37
CA GLU A 93 11.56 2.38 -16.17
C GLU A 93 11.94 2.50 -14.68
N ALA A 94 11.00 2.20 -13.79
CA ALA A 94 11.19 2.04 -12.35
C ALA A 94 10.50 0.75 -11.86
N ASP A 95 11.06 0.12 -10.83
CA ASP A 95 10.54 -1.12 -10.21
C ASP A 95 9.46 -0.82 -9.15
N ALA A 96 9.52 0.37 -8.55
CA ALA A 96 8.59 0.82 -7.52
C ALA A 96 8.45 2.35 -7.51
N PHE A 97 7.34 2.81 -6.90
CA PHE A 97 7.06 4.23 -6.67
C PHE A 97 6.84 4.49 -5.17
N VAL A 98 7.40 5.59 -4.66
CA VAL A 98 7.24 6.05 -3.28
C VAL A 98 6.74 7.49 -3.30
N SER A 99 5.71 7.82 -2.53
CA SER A 99 5.19 9.18 -2.39
C SER A 99 4.70 9.44 -0.97
N ALA A 100 5.01 10.62 -0.44
CA ALA A 100 4.41 11.17 0.78
C ALA A 100 3.32 12.22 0.47
N GLY A 101 2.89 12.31 -0.79
CA GLY A 101 1.85 13.22 -1.25
C GLY A 101 0.44 12.76 -0.89
N ASN A 102 -0.54 13.38 -1.57
CA ASN A 102 -1.96 13.11 -1.34
C ASN A 102 -2.29 11.62 -1.56
N THR A 103 -2.60 10.91 -0.47
CA THR A 103 -2.88 9.46 -0.44
C THR A 103 -3.95 9.07 -1.46
N GLY A 104 -5.06 9.81 -1.50
CA GLY A 104 -6.14 9.55 -2.45
C GLY A 104 -5.71 9.71 -3.91
N ALA A 105 -4.84 10.69 -4.21
CA ALA A 105 -4.31 10.88 -5.55
C ALA A 105 -3.34 9.74 -5.94
N VAL A 106 -2.48 9.30 -5.02
CA VAL A 106 -1.59 8.14 -5.25
C VAL A 106 -2.41 6.88 -5.51
N MET A 107 -3.42 6.60 -4.69
CA MET A 107 -4.31 5.45 -4.85
C MET A 107 -5.06 5.48 -6.19
N ALA A 108 -5.71 6.61 -6.49
CA ALA A 108 -6.48 6.74 -7.71
C ALA A 108 -5.60 6.66 -8.96
N ALA A 109 -4.42 7.31 -8.96
CA ALA A 109 -3.46 7.24 -10.06
C ALA A 109 -2.93 5.81 -10.24
N SER A 110 -2.56 5.13 -9.15
CA SER A 110 -2.07 3.74 -9.19
C SER A 110 -3.15 2.80 -9.76
N THR A 111 -4.38 2.93 -9.31
CA THR A 111 -5.50 2.12 -9.81
C THR A 111 -5.80 2.37 -11.28
N LEU A 112 -5.77 3.61 -11.73
CA LEU A 112 -6.06 3.98 -13.12
C LEU A 112 -4.93 3.61 -14.09
N ILE A 113 -3.68 3.83 -13.67
CA ILE A 113 -2.50 3.70 -14.54
C ILE A 113 -1.96 2.27 -14.51
N LEU A 114 -1.71 1.70 -13.32
CA LEU A 114 -1.17 0.35 -13.15
C LEU A 114 -2.27 -0.71 -13.29
N ARG A 115 -3.51 -0.36 -12.94
CA ARG A 115 -4.65 -1.27 -12.78
C ARG A 115 -4.44 -2.24 -11.61
N THR A 116 -5.45 -3.05 -11.31
CA THR A 116 -5.34 -4.12 -10.32
C THR A 116 -4.67 -5.36 -10.91
N LEU A 117 -4.08 -6.16 -10.04
CA LEU A 117 -3.61 -7.49 -10.38
C LEU A 117 -4.79 -8.36 -10.84
N LYS A 118 -4.51 -9.33 -11.71
CA LYS A 118 -5.53 -10.26 -12.17
C LYS A 118 -6.17 -11.01 -11.00
N GLY A 119 -7.49 -10.97 -10.90
CA GLY A 119 -8.23 -11.60 -9.82
C GLY A 119 -8.43 -10.72 -8.58
N ILE A 120 -7.80 -9.55 -8.50
CA ILE A 120 -8.01 -8.56 -7.44
C ILE A 120 -9.07 -7.54 -7.90
N ASP A 121 -10.10 -7.36 -7.08
CA ASP A 121 -11.19 -6.42 -7.35
C ASP A 121 -10.79 -4.99 -6.96
N ARG A 122 -10.20 -4.81 -5.78
CA ARG A 122 -9.74 -3.52 -5.27
C ARG A 122 -8.38 -3.59 -4.61
N PRO A 123 -7.53 -2.57 -4.79
CA PRO A 123 -6.30 -2.46 -4.01
C PRO A 123 -6.61 -2.11 -2.56
N ALA A 124 -5.71 -2.45 -1.64
CA ALA A 124 -5.83 -2.14 -0.23
C ALA A 124 -4.53 -1.54 0.33
N ILE A 125 -4.66 -0.63 1.29
CA ILE A 125 -3.53 -0.08 2.04
C ILE A 125 -3.23 -1.01 3.21
N ALA A 126 -2.00 -1.52 3.30
CA ALA A 126 -1.55 -2.29 4.43
C ALA A 126 -0.60 -1.47 5.31
N VAL A 127 -0.80 -1.48 6.62
CA VAL A 127 0.08 -0.80 7.57
C VAL A 127 0.63 -1.80 8.58
N GLN A 128 1.87 -1.57 9.00
CA GLN A 128 2.49 -2.33 10.08
C GLN A 128 2.28 -1.59 11.39
N LEU A 129 1.63 -2.24 12.35
CA LEU A 129 1.46 -1.73 13.70
C LEU A 129 2.38 -2.50 14.65
N PRO A 130 3.06 -1.82 15.58
CA PRO A 130 3.94 -2.48 16.54
C PRO A 130 3.11 -3.31 17.54
N THR A 131 3.61 -4.50 17.88
CA THR A 131 3.07 -5.31 18.98
C THR A 131 4.16 -5.81 19.88
N THR A 132 3.80 -6.45 21.00
CA THR A 132 4.76 -7.03 21.94
C THR A 132 5.57 -8.20 21.36
N SER A 133 5.10 -8.80 20.24
CA SER A 133 5.72 -9.96 19.59
C SER A 133 6.20 -9.70 18.14
N GLY A 134 6.41 -8.42 17.80
CA GLY A 134 6.77 -7.98 16.45
C GLY A 134 5.60 -7.31 15.74
N PRO A 135 5.75 -6.83 14.49
CA PRO A 135 4.71 -6.10 13.81
C PRO A 135 3.53 -6.98 13.41
N VAL A 136 2.32 -6.43 13.51
CA VAL A 136 1.09 -6.95 12.90
C VAL A 136 0.74 -6.10 11.68
N ILE A 137 0.23 -6.75 10.62
CA ILE A 137 -0.28 -6.07 9.44
C ILE A 137 -1.76 -5.80 9.60
N LEU A 138 -2.18 -4.54 9.58
CA LEU A 138 -3.58 -4.14 9.46
C LEU A 138 -3.87 -3.85 7.98
N ILE A 139 -4.89 -4.50 7.42
CA ILE A 139 -5.32 -4.35 6.02
C ILE A 139 -6.85 -4.51 5.90
N ASP A 140 -7.58 -3.59 5.36
CA ASP A 140 -7.32 -2.33 4.71
C ASP A 140 -7.28 -1.17 5.73
N ALA A 141 -6.32 -0.28 5.60
CA ALA A 141 -6.16 0.85 6.51
C ALA A 141 -6.66 2.19 5.93
N GLY A 142 -7.57 2.14 4.94
CA GLY A 142 -8.20 3.36 4.45
C GLY A 142 -8.38 3.51 2.94
N ALA A 143 -8.18 2.46 2.14
CA ALA A 143 -8.40 2.52 0.71
C ALA A 143 -9.88 2.35 0.32
N ASN A 144 -10.64 1.52 1.04
CA ASN A 144 -12.00 1.14 0.68
C ASN A 144 -12.93 1.22 1.90
N VAL A 145 -13.83 2.20 1.92
CA VAL A 145 -14.75 2.41 3.04
C VAL A 145 -15.83 1.33 3.05
N ASP A 146 -16.46 1.09 1.90
CA ASP A 146 -17.50 0.07 1.74
C ASP A 146 -16.91 -1.15 1.04
N CYS A 147 -16.77 -2.26 1.77
CA CYS A 147 -16.21 -3.49 1.25
C CYS A 147 -17.26 -4.58 1.12
N LYS A 148 -17.07 -5.44 0.11
CA LYS A 148 -17.82 -6.70 -0.03
C LYS A 148 -17.01 -7.84 0.61
N PRO A 149 -17.67 -8.94 1.03
CA PRO A 149 -16.98 -10.06 1.66
C PRO A 149 -15.80 -10.63 0.86
N HIS A 150 -15.93 -10.76 -0.46
CA HIS A 150 -14.85 -11.26 -1.31
C HIS A 150 -13.64 -10.30 -1.36
N GLN A 151 -13.85 -8.99 -1.18
CA GLN A 151 -12.74 -8.01 -1.13
C GLN A 151 -11.95 -8.17 0.17
N LEU A 152 -12.62 -8.31 1.31
CA LEU A 152 -11.96 -8.58 2.60
C LEU A 152 -11.20 -9.92 2.57
N PHE A 153 -11.76 -10.93 1.90
CA PHE A 153 -11.05 -12.17 1.66
C PHE A 153 -9.77 -11.97 0.84
N GLN A 154 -9.82 -11.19 -0.23
CA GLN A 154 -8.64 -10.82 -1.02
C GLN A 154 -7.62 -10.03 -0.19
N PHE A 155 -8.07 -9.15 0.70
CA PHE A 155 -7.19 -8.42 1.62
C PHE A 155 -6.47 -9.39 2.56
N GLY A 156 -7.14 -10.42 3.06
CA GLY A 156 -6.52 -11.49 3.84
C GLY A 156 -5.37 -12.18 3.10
N ILE A 157 -5.58 -12.52 1.82
CA ILE A 157 -4.52 -13.12 0.97
C ILE A 157 -3.37 -12.13 0.77
N MET A 158 -3.66 -10.87 0.44
CA MET A 158 -2.63 -9.84 0.24
C MET A 158 -1.82 -9.59 1.51
N GLY A 159 -2.47 -9.54 2.67
CA GLY A 159 -1.81 -9.40 3.97
C GLY A 159 -0.94 -10.62 4.31
N HIS A 160 -1.43 -11.84 4.05
CA HIS A 160 -0.67 -13.08 4.21
C HIS A 160 0.62 -13.06 3.39
N VAL A 161 0.54 -12.71 2.11
CA VAL A 161 1.71 -12.62 1.22
C VAL A 161 2.71 -11.58 1.74
N PHE A 162 2.23 -10.42 2.19
CA PHE A 162 3.09 -9.40 2.79
C PHE A 162 3.80 -9.92 4.05
N ALA A 163 3.06 -10.54 4.98
CA ALA A 163 3.64 -11.11 6.19
C ALA A 163 4.69 -12.18 5.87
N LYS A 164 4.43 -13.03 4.90
CA LYS A 164 5.29 -14.15 4.54
C LYS A 164 6.56 -13.70 3.82
N TYR A 165 6.43 -12.95 2.74
CA TYR A 165 7.54 -12.69 1.81
C TYR A 165 8.32 -11.40 2.10
N VAL A 166 7.79 -10.50 2.92
CA VAL A 166 8.46 -9.24 3.29
C VAL A 166 8.85 -9.24 4.76
N ILE A 167 7.95 -9.67 5.67
CA ILE A 167 8.24 -9.69 7.11
C ILE A 167 8.95 -11.00 7.51
N GLY A 168 8.81 -12.07 6.73
CA GLY A 168 9.49 -13.36 6.99
C GLY A 168 8.73 -14.25 7.99
N ARG A 169 7.39 -14.19 8.02
CA ARG A 169 6.55 -15.11 8.79
C ARG A 169 6.25 -16.35 7.96
N ASP A 170 6.70 -17.53 8.35
CA ASP A 170 6.52 -18.75 7.55
C ASP A 170 5.05 -19.14 7.35
N ASN A 171 4.23 -19.07 8.40
CA ASN A 171 2.81 -19.40 8.38
C ASN A 171 1.99 -18.31 9.10
N PRO A 172 1.80 -17.14 8.47
CA PRO A 172 1.17 -16.00 9.11
C PRO A 172 -0.25 -16.30 9.60
N ARG A 173 -0.53 -15.97 10.85
CA ARG A 173 -1.86 -16.06 11.45
C ARG A 173 -2.72 -14.91 10.95
N VAL A 174 -3.82 -15.23 10.28
CA VAL A 174 -4.75 -14.26 9.70
C VAL A 174 -6.03 -14.21 10.52
N GLY A 175 -6.42 -13.02 11.00
CA GLY A 175 -7.67 -12.81 11.72
C GLY A 175 -8.49 -11.69 11.12
N ILE A 176 -9.78 -11.59 11.50
CA ILE A 176 -10.68 -10.49 11.14
C ILE A 176 -10.84 -9.58 12.34
N LEU A 177 -10.66 -8.27 12.16
CA LEU A 177 -10.96 -7.29 13.21
C LEU A 177 -12.46 -7.29 13.51
N ASN A 178 -12.81 -7.53 14.76
CA ASN A 178 -14.20 -7.68 15.18
C ASN A 178 -14.43 -7.12 16.58
N ASN A 179 -15.69 -7.08 17.00
CA ASN A 179 -16.13 -6.63 18.32
C ASN A 179 -16.25 -7.75 19.36
N GLY A 180 -15.90 -8.99 19.01
CA GLY A 180 -15.90 -10.17 19.87
C GLY A 180 -15.14 -11.32 19.23
N GLU A 181 -14.65 -12.27 20.03
CA GLU A 181 -13.84 -13.41 19.59
C GLU A 181 -14.70 -14.54 18.99
N GLU A 182 -16.00 -14.62 19.40
CA GLU A 182 -16.90 -15.70 18.99
C GLU A 182 -17.26 -15.59 17.50
N GLU A 183 -17.49 -16.73 16.84
CA GLU A 183 -17.77 -16.81 15.40
C GLU A 183 -19.05 -16.07 14.97
N ASP A 184 -20.02 -15.91 15.87
CA ASP A 184 -21.30 -15.25 15.64
C ASP A 184 -21.28 -13.73 15.84
N LYS A 185 -20.17 -13.18 16.31
CA LYS A 185 -19.98 -11.73 16.48
C LYS A 185 -19.72 -11.01 15.16
N GLY A 186 -19.92 -9.69 15.21
CA GLY A 186 -19.71 -8.79 14.09
C GLY A 186 -20.95 -8.53 13.25
N ASN A 187 -20.76 -7.76 12.20
CA ASN A 187 -21.79 -7.45 11.21
C ASN A 187 -21.93 -8.58 10.16
N GLU A 188 -22.90 -8.47 9.25
CA GLU A 188 -23.16 -9.47 8.22
C GLU A 188 -21.92 -9.74 7.34
N ILE A 189 -21.17 -8.69 6.99
CA ILE A 189 -19.97 -8.80 6.14
C ILE A 189 -18.89 -9.60 6.85
N THR A 190 -18.57 -9.29 8.11
CA THR A 190 -17.53 -9.99 8.88
C THR A 190 -17.88 -11.46 9.11
N LYS A 191 -19.16 -11.78 9.35
CA LYS A 191 -19.66 -13.17 9.48
C LYS A 191 -19.53 -13.96 8.18
N GLU A 192 -19.80 -13.32 7.04
CA GLU A 192 -19.64 -13.97 5.72
C GLU A 192 -18.17 -14.20 5.41
N VAL A 193 -17.30 -13.18 5.63
CA VAL A 193 -15.84 -13.28 5.45
C VAL A 193 -15.24 -14.37 6.34
N HIS A 194 -15.68 -14.46 7.60
CA HIS A 194 -15.23 -15.52 8.51
C HIS A 194 -15.45 -16.91 7.92
N LYS A 195 -16.64 -17.18 7.36
CA LYS A 195 -16.97 -18.47 6.71
C LYS A 195 -16.08 -18.78 5.50
N VAL A 196 -15.75 -17.73 4.72
CA VAL A 196 -14.90 -17.86 3.53
C VAL A 196 -13.45 -18.09 3.92
N LEU A 197 -12.91 -17.32 4.86
CA LEU A 197 -11.53 -17.47 5.35
C LEU A 197 -11.31 -18.83 6.04
N LYS A 198 -12.29 -19.35 6.77
CA LYS A 198 -12.22 -20.67 7.43
C LYS A 198 -12.05 -21.82 6.43
N LYS A 199 -12.50 -21.64 5.18
CA LYS A 199 -12.39 -22.63 4.09
C LYS A 199 -11.18 -22.38 3.18
N SER A 200 -10.39 -21.34 3.41
CA SER A 200 -9.25 -20.96 2.60
C SER A 200 -7.98 -21.76 2.94
N THR A 201 -6.91 -21.52 2.17
CA THR A 201 -5.59 -22.07 2.48
C THR A 201 -4.82 -21.27 3.54
N LEU A 202 -5.39 -20.17 4.01
CA LEU A 202 -4.76 -19.29 4.99
C LEU A 202 -4.79 -19.92 6.39
N ASN A 203 -3.80 -19.63 7.20
CA ASN A 203 -3.82 -19.96 8.62
C ASN A 203 -4.77 -19.00 9.36
N PHE A 204 -6.07 -19.21 9.14
CA PHE A 204 -7.11 -18.36 9.69
C PHE A 204 -7.38 -18.72 11.16
N ILE A 205 -7.27 -17.73 12.04
CA ILE A 205 -7.41 -17.90 13.50
C ILE A 205 -8.76 -17.40 14.05
N GLY A 206 -9.66 -16.88 13.19
CA GLY A 206 -10.96 -16.37 13.62
C GLY A 206 -10.99 -14.85 13.79
N ASN A 207 -11.88 -14.40 14.69
CA ASN A 207 -12.03 -12.99 15.01
C ASN A 207 -10.92 -12.52 15.95
N VAL A 208 -10.50 -11.27 15.78
CA VAL A 208 -9.52 -10.57 16.62
C VAL A 208 -10.15 -9.30 17.16
N GLU A 209 -10.26 -9.16 18.47
CA GLU A 209 -10.72 -7.93 19.09
C GLU A 209 -9.65 -6.83 19.10
N GLY A 210 -10.09 -5.57 19.14
CA GLY A 210 -9.19 -4.43 19.23
C GLY A 210 -8.19 -4.50 20.39
N LYS A 211 -8.57 -5.11 21.53
CA LYS A 211 -7.68 -5.32 22.69
C LYS A 211 -6.52 -6.28 22.40
N GLU A 212 -6.67 -7.15 21.39
CA GLU A 212 -5.69 -8.17 21.04
C GLU A 212 -4.75 -7.74 19.92
N LEU A 213 -5.11 -6.67 19.21
CA LEU A 213 -4.33 -6.14 18.10
C LEU A 213 -2.85 -5.90 18.49
N TYR A 214 -2.61 -5.36 19.67
CA TYR A 214 -1.28 -5.04 20.19
C TYR A 214 -0.61 -6.16 21.00
N LYS A 215 -1.33 -7.25 21.27
CA LYS A 215 -0.78 -8.41 21.97
C LYS A 215 -0.05 -9.38 21.03
N GLY A 216 -0.19 -9.19 19.70
CA GLY A 216 0.37 -10.10 18.71
C GLY A 216 -0.36 -11.43 18.61
N ALA A 217 -1.69 -11.43 18.81
CA ALA A 217 -2.52 -12.60 18.60
C ALA A 217 -2.52 -13.05 17.14
N ALA A 218 -2.51 -12.11 16.21
CA ALA A 218 -2.43 -12.33 14.78
C ALA A 218 -1.17 -11.68 14.17
N ASP A 219 -0.77 -12.14 12.99
CA ASP A 219 0.28 -11.52 12.17
C ASP A 219 -0.33 -10.61 11.08
N VAL A 220 -1.60 -10.91 10.71
CA VAL A 220 -2.41 -10.13 9.77
C VAL A 220 -3.80 -9.95 10.34
N VAL A 221 -4.29 -8.71 10.38
CA VAL A 221 -5.66 -8.38 10.81
C VAL A 221 -6.36 -7.68 9.67
N VAL A 222 -7.45 -8.30 9.21
CA VAL A 222 -8.26 -7.84 8.09
C VAL A 222 -9.41 -6.96 8.59
N SER A 223 -9.62 -5.82 7.96
CA SER A 223 -10.79 -4.94 8.15
C SER A 223 -11.18 -4.27 6.84
N ASP A 224 -12.36 -3.64 6.80
CA ASP A 224 -12.63 -2.62 5.80
C ASP A 224 -11.82 -1.35 6.09
N GLY A 225 -11.68 -0.49 5.07
CA GLY A 225 -10.85 0.71 5.20
C GLY A 225 -11.44 1.78 6.13
N PHE A 226 -12.74 1.74 6.44
CA PHE A 226 -13.33 2.66 7.41
C PHE A 226 -12.89 2.29 8.83
N VAL A 227 -13.14 1.06 9.25
CA VAL A 227 -12.72 0.56 10.56
C VAL A 227 -11.21 0.55 10.70
N GLY A 228 -10.49 0.11 9.67
CA GLY A 228 -9.02 0.09 9.67
C GLY A 228 -8.40 1.47 9.80
N ASN A 229 -8.91 2.47 9.09
CA ASN A 229 -8.41 3.85 9.21
C ASN A 229 -8.72 4.46 10.58
N ILE A 230 -9.92 4.22 11.15
CA ILE A 230 -10.23 4.64 12.51
C ILE A 230 -9.26 3.98 13.50
N THR A 231 -9.06 2.68 13.41
CA THR A 231 -8.12 1.94 14.26
C THR A 231 -6.71 2.53 14.18
N LEU A 232 -6.21 2.79 12.96
CA LEU A 232 -4.92 3.41 12.75
C LEU A 232 -4.84 4.80 13.38
N LYS A 233 -5.81 5.68 13.14
CA LYS A 233 -5.82 7.06 13.65
C LYS A 233 -5.95 7.15 15.17
N VAL A 234 -6.75 6.28 15.78
CA VAL A 234 -6.84 6.17 17.25
C VAL A 234 -5.48 5.71 17.82
N SER A 235 -4.85 4.73 17.19
CA SER A 235 -3.53 4.23 17.59
C SER A 235 -2.43 5.28 17.50
N GLU A 236 -2.38 6.03 16.40
CA GLU A 236 -1.44 7.15 16.20
C GLU A 236 -1.65 8.24 17.26
N SER A 237 -2.91 8.62 17.51
CA SER A 237 -3.25 9.65 18.50
C SER A 237 -2.90 9.22 19.92
N LEU A 238 -3.13 7.96 20.26
CA LEU A 238 -2.80 7.41 21.59
C LEU A 238 -1.27 7.40 21.80
N ALA A 239 -0.51 6.95 20.80
CA ALA A 239 0.94 6.95 20.85
C ALA A 239 1.52 8.37 21.01
N ASP A 240 0.98 9.36 20.28
CA ASP A 240 1.38 10.77 20.40
C ASP A 240 1.04 11.34 21.79
N MET A 241 -0.15 11.05 22.31
CA MET A 241 -0.58 11.47 23.65
C MET A 241 0.37 10.92 24.73
N ILE A 242 0.68 9.62 24.69
CA ILE A 242 1.62 8.99 25.63
C ILE A 242 3.00 9.62 25.51
N GLY A 243 3.50 9.83 24.29
CA GLY A 243 4.79 10.48 24.04
C GLY A 243 4.87 11.90 24.64
N LYS A 244 3.82 12.70 24.46
CA LYS A 244 3.71 14.04 25.03
C LYS A 244 3.65 14.02 26.57
N ALA A 245 2.88 13.11 27.15
CA ALA A 245 2.76 12.94 28.59
C ALA A 245 4.12 12.57 29.23
N LEU A 246 4.81 11.58 28.66
CA LEU A 246 6.14 11.18 29.11
C LEU A 246 7.15 12.34 29.00
N LYS A 247 7.15 13.07 27.88
CA LYS A 247 8.01 14.26 27.73
C LYS A 247 7.71 15.29 28.79
N GLY A 248 6.44 15.56 29.12
CA GLY A 248 6.03 16.47 30.19
C GLY A 248 6.58 16.06 31.56
N ILE A 249 6.49 14.75 31.88
CA ILE A 249 7.03 14.20 33.15
C ILE A 249 8.54 14.42 33.22
N PHE A 250 9.28 14.05 32.18
CA PHE A 250 10.75 14.12 32.18
C PHE A 250 11.32 15.55 32.11
N THR A 251 10.53 16.54 31.66
CA THR A 251 10.99 17.93 31.59
C THR A 251 10.60 18.77 32.79
N LYS A 252 9.77 18.24 33.72
CA LYS A 252 9.14 18.99 34.84
C LYS A 252 10.14 19.64 35.78
N ASN A 253 11.20 18.96 36.18
CA ASN A 253 12.21 19.48 37.11
C ASN A 253 13.57 18.78 36.90
N TRP A 254 14.59 19.24 37.66
CA TRP A 254 15.95 18.73 37.51
C TRP A 254 16.07 17.21 37.86
N ARG A 255 15.29 16.73 38.85
CA ARG A 255 15.30 15.30 39.24
C ARG A 255 14.73 14.45 38.10
N SER A 256 13.62 14.89 37.49
CA SER A 256 13.03 14.21 36.31
C SER A 256 14.00 14.19 35.12
N LYS A 257 14.75 15.30 34.91
CA LYS A 257 15.77 15.35 33.85
C LYS A 257 16.94 14.39 34.10
N LEU A 258 17.37 14.29 35.38
CA LEU A 258 18.42 13.32 35.75
C LEU A 258 17.92 11.87 35.58
N GLY A 259 16.69 11.58 36.03
CA GLY A 259 16.05 10.28 35.78
C GLY A 259 15.95 9.95 34.29
N TYR A 260 15.54 10.91 33.46
CA TYR A 260 15.54 10.75 32.01
C TYR A 260 16.92 10.38 31.44
N LEU A 261 17.98 11.06 31.92
CA LEU A 261 19.35 10.79 31.44
C LEU A 261 19.77 9.34 31.72
N LEU A 262 19.40 8.80 32.88
CA LEU A 262 19.71 7.42 33.26
C LEU A 262 18.96 6.37 32.43
N ILE A 263 17.69 6.62 32.10
CA ILE A 263 16.84 5.67 31.35
C ILE A 263 16.77 5.98 29.85
N LYS A 264 17.43 7.03 29.38
CA LYS A 264 17.40 7.48 27.99
C LYS A 264 17.64 6.37 26.96
N PRO A 265 18.66 5.48 27.10
CA PRO A 265 18.90 4.42 26.13
C PRO A 265 17.72 3.45 26.01
N TYR A 266 17.06 3.13 27.14
CA TYR A 266 15.89 2.25 27.16
C TYR A 266 14.66 2.90 26.54
N LEU A 267 14.45 4.19 26.81
CA LEU A 267 13.37 4.99 26.19
C LEU A 267 13.58 5.16 24.68
N GLU A 268 14.81 5.35 24.23
CA GLU A 268 15.11 5.39 22.80
C GLU A 268 14.85 4.05 22.12
N SER A 269 15.21 2.94 22.74
CA SER A 269 14.90 1.59 22.27
C SER A 269 13.39 1.36 22.20
N PHE A 270 12.66 1.71 23.27
CA PHE A 270 11.20 1.64 23.28
C PHE A 270 10.58 2.54 22.20
N LYS A 271 11.01 3.79 22.10
CA LYS A 271 10.54 4.71 21.06
C LYS A 271 10.74 4.12 19.67
N LYS A 272 11.90 3.50 19.42
CA LYS A 272 12.21 2.86 18.14
C LYS A 272 11.25 1.68 17.86
N SER A 273 10.90 0.89 18.88
CA SER A 273 10.00 -0.26 18.70
C SER A 273 8.54 0.13 18.39
N VAL A 274 8.12 1.33 18.83
CA VAL A 274 6.75 1.84 18.58
C VAL A 274 6.69 2.92 17.50
N ASP A 275 7.84 3.30 16.91
CA ASP A 275 7.93 4.34 15.89
C ASP A 275 7.53 3.77 14.52
N TYR A 276 6.38 4.17 14.00
CA TYR A 276 5.91 3.79 12.67
C TYR A 276 6.88 4.19 11.55
N SER A 277 7.73 5.19 11.76
CA SER A 277 8.73 5.61 10.78
C SER A 277 9.83 4.57 10.53
N GLU A 278 10.00 3.61 11.43
CA GLU A 278 10.91 2.46 11.27
C GLU A 278 10.41 1.48 10.22
N TYR A 279 9.09 1.35 10.08
CA TYR A 279 8.50 0.44 9.09
C TYR A 279 8.48 1.04 7.68
N GLY A 280 8.61 2.35 7.55
CA GLY A 280 8.67 3.04 6.26
C GLY A 280 7.33 3.65 5.87
N GLY A 281 6.68 3.10 4.86
CA GLY A 281 5.37 3.55 4.37
C GLY A 281 4.33 2.43 4.39
N ALA A 282 3.14 2.76 3.94
CA ALA A 282 2.05 1.82 3.74
C ALA A 282 2.02 1.36 2.27
N PRO A 283 2.30 0.08 1.96
CA PRO A 283 2.16 -0.41 0.60
C PRO A 283 0.70 -0.43 0.15
N LEU A 284 0.47 -0.02 -1.08
CA LEU A 284 -0.80 -0.20 -1.78
C LEU A 284 -0.76 -1.56 -2.49
N LEU A 285 -1.31 -2.58 -1.83
CA LEU A 285 -1.33 -3.95 -2.34
C LEU A 285 -2.43 -4.15 -3.37
N GLY A 286 -2.23 -5.08 -4.30
CA GLY A 286 -3.24 -5.44 -5.29
C GLY A 286 -3.22 -4.60 -6.56
N VAL A 287 -2.32 -3.61 -6.70
CA VAL A 287 -2.06 -2.93 -7.98
C VAL A 287 -0.97 -3.65 -8.77
N ASN A 288 -1.01 -3.56 -10.10
CA ASN A 288 0.00 -4.16 -10.98
C ASN A 288 1.29 -3.33 -11.04
N GLY A 289 1.94 -3.19 -9.91
CA GLY A 289 3.17 -2.44 -9.64
C GLY A 289 3.38 -2.34 -8.14
N ILE A 290 4.51 -1.80 -7.71
CA ILE A 290 4.80 -1.59 -6.30
C ILE A 290 4.68 -0.10 -6.00
N CYS A 291 3.78 0.25 -5.07
CA CYS A 291 3.52 1.62 -4.67
C CYS A 291 3.51 1.70 -3.13
N ILE A 292 4.38 2.53 -2.58
CA ILE A 292 4.49 2.76 -1.14
C ILE A 292 4.03 4.18 -0.85
N ILE A 293 3.09 4.33 0.06
CA ILE A 293 2.51 5.60 0.50
C ILE A 293 3.12 5.94 1.86
N ALA A 294 3.90 6.99 1.93
CA ALA A 294 4.45 7.52 3.17
C ALA A 294 3.51 8.60 3.75
N HIS A 295 3.59 8.86 5.03
CA HIS A 295 2.78 9.89 5.69
C HIS A 295 3.23 11.30 5.23
N GLY A 296 2.28 12.26 5.07
CA GLY A 296 2.60 13.62 4.62
C GLY A 296 3.66 14.33 5.48
N SER A 297 3.67 14.10 6.79
CA SER A 297 4.66 14.66 7.72
C SER A 297 5.97 13.87 7.82
N SER A 298 6.23 12.90 6.95
CA SER A 298 7.39 12.01 6.99
C SER A 298 8.70 12.74 7.16
N SER A 299 9.55 12.17 8.03
CA SER A 299 10.94 12.61 8.22
C SER A 299 11.85 12.00 7.13
N PRO A 300 13.07 12.50 6.93
CA PRO A 300 14.05 11.88 6.06
C PRO A 300 14.27 10.38 6.37
N LYS A 301 14.27 10.02 7.65
CA LYS A 301 14.36 8.63 8.10
C LYS A 301 13.17 7.78 7.60
N ALA A 302 11.95 8.29 7.71
CA ALA A 302 10.76 7.59 7.24
C ALA A 302 10.80 7.38 5.72
N ILE A 303 11.21 8.39 4.96
CA ILE A 303 11.38 8.29 3.50
C ILE A 303 12.47 7.26 3.14
N LYS A 304 13.62 7.29 3.82
CA LYS A 304 14.68 6.28 3.64
C LYS A 304 14.13 4.86 3.85
N ASN A 305 13.36 4.65 4.93
CA ASN A 305 12.77 3.36 5.24
C ASN A 305 11.66 2.96 4.25
N ALA A 306 10.87 3.91 3.72
CA ALA A 306 9.89 3.64 2.66
C ALA A 306 10.57 3.17 1.36
N ILE A 307 11.74 3.73 1.03
CA ILE A 307 12.56 3.29 -0.10
C ILE A 307 13.11 1.88 0.14
N ARG A 308 13.60 1.58 1.35
CA ARG A 308 14.04 0.24 1.74
C ARG A 308 12.90 -0.77 1.57
N GLN A 309 11.74 -0.46 2.12
CA GLN A 309 10.55 -1.30 2.03
C GLN A 309 10.14 -1.55 0.57
N ALA A 310 10.12 -0.51 -0.28
CA ALA A 310 9.87 -0.67 -1.71
C ALA A 310 10.82 -1.70 -2.34
N GLY A 311 12.09 -1.65 -1.95
CA GLY A 311 13.10 -2.62 -2.39
C GLY A 311 12.84 -4.04 -1.90
N GLU A 312 12.36 -4.22 -0.68
CA GLU A 312 11.99 -5.52 -0.12
C GLU A 312 10.80 -6.12 -0.88
N PHE A 313 9.80 -5.31 -1.24
CA PHE A 313 8.65 -5.73 -2.05
C PHE A 313 9.06 -6.17 -3.45
N VAL A 314 10.00 -5.47 -4.10
CA VAL A 314 10.56 -5.87 -5.40
C VAL A 314 11.28 -7.20 -5.30
N LYS A 315 12.19 -7.34 -4.32
CA LYS A 315 12.97 -8.57 -4.08
C LYS A 315 12.09 -9.76 -3.72
N GLY A 316 11.07 -9.52 -2.89
CA GLY A 316 10.09 -10.54 -2.45
C GLY A 316 9.07 -10.92 -3.52
N ARG A 317 9.10 -10.32 -4.71
CA ARG A 317 8.16 -10.60 -5.83
C ARG A 317 6.69 -10.65 -5.38
N VAL A 318 6.32 -9.73 -4.49
CA VAL A 318 5.02 -9.76 -3.76
C VAL A 318 3.83 -9.88 -4.70
N ASN A 319 3.81 -9.14 -5.82
CA ASN A 319 2.71 -9.17 -6.77
C ASN A 319 2.53 -10.55 -7.44
N ILE A 320 3.61 -11.28 -7.70
CA ILE A 320 3.55 -12.62 -8.28
C ILE A 320 2.90 -13.59 -7.27
N HIS A 321 3.36 -13.55 -6.02
CA HIS A 321 2.81 -14.41 -4.97
C HIS A 321 1.36 -14.08 -4.63
N ILE A 322 0.95 -12.81 -4.69
CA ILE A 322 -0.47 -12.43 -4.55
C ILE A 322 -1.30 -13.10 -5.65
N GLN A 323 -0.87 -13.05 -6.92
CA GLN A 323 -1.60 -13.67 -8.02
C GLN A 323 -1.67 -15.19 -7.88
N GLU A 324 -0.57 -15.86 -7.52
CA GLU A 324 -0.53 -17.31 -7.29
C GLU A 324 -1.47 -17.75 -6.18
N ASP A 325 -1.48 -17.02 -5.04
CA ASP A 325 -2.33 -17.37 -3.90
C ASP A 325 -3.81 -17.06 -4.17
N ILE A 326 -4.12 -15.98 -4.89
CA ILE A 326 -5.48 -15.70 -5.37
C ILE A 326 -5.96 -16.81 -6.30
N GLU A 327 -5.18 -17.23 -7.30
CA GLU A 327 -5.56 -18.29 -8.23
C GLU A 327 -5.77 -19.64 -7.52
N ARG A 328 -4.93 -19.95 -6.52
CA ARG A 328 -5.06 -21.16 -5.69
C ARG A 328 -6.37 -21.17 -4.92
N ASN A 329 -6.70 -20.09 -4.25
CA ASN A 329 -7.91 -19.99 -3.42
C ASN A 329 -9.20 -19.93 -4.26
N ILE A 330 -9.19 -19.30 -5.44
CA ILE A 330 -10.34 -19.32 -6.38
C ILE A 330 -10.66 -20.75 -6.83
N LYS A 331 -9.65 -21.59 -7.07
CA LYS A 331 -9.85 -22.99 -7.48
C LYS A 331 -10.47 -23.84 -6.36
N ILE A 332 -10.15 -23.56 -5.12
CA ILE A 332 -10.67 -24.31 -3.94
C ILE A 332 -12.12 -23.92 -3.63
N GLN A 333 -12.53 -22.68 -3.91
CA GLN A 333 -13.86 -22.14 -3.59
C GLN A 333 -14.61 -21.58 -4.80
N PRO A 334 -14.94 -22.40 -5.83
CA PRO A 334 -15.51 -21.89 -7.06
C PRO A 334 -16.91 -21.29 -6.92
N SER A 335 -17.70 -21.70 -5.91
CA SER A 335 -19.12 -21.33 -5.76
C SER A 335 -19.35 -20.06 -4.95
N GLU A 336 -18.52 -19.74 -3.97
CA GLU A 336 -18.68 -18.59 -3.08
C GLU A 336 -18.00 -17.32 -3.62
N VAL A 337 -16.88 -17.49 -4.33
CA VAL A 337 -16.19 -16.39 -5.05
C VAL A 337 -16.96 -15.97 -6.32
N LYS A 338 -17.76 -16.88 -6.90
CA LYS A 338 -18.57 -16.63 -8.11
C LYS A 338 -19.73 -15.65 -7.92
N LYS A 339 -20.22 -15.42 -6.71
CA LYS A 339 -21.30 -14.46 -6.44
C LYS A 339 -20.83 -12.99 -6.48
N GLY A 340 -19.53 -12.73 -6.43
CA GLY A 340 -18.97 -11.38 -6.53
C GLY A 340 -18.12 -11.24 -7.79
N GLY A 341 -18.54 -10.43 -8.74
CA GLY A 341 -17.80 -9.75 -9.83
C GLY A 341 -16.67 -10.45 -10.60
N VAL A 342 -15.95 -11.42 -10.02
CA VAL A 342 -14.78 -12.10 -10.62
C VAL A 342 -15.15 -12.88 -11.88
N LEU A 343 -16.38 -13.40 -11.96
CA LEU A 343 -16.86 -14.09 -13.18
C LEU A 343 -17.08 -13.16 -14.36
N ARG A 344 -17.38 -11.88 -14.12
CA ARG A 344 -17.52 -10.91 -15.20
C ARG A 344 -16.17 -10.63 -15.84
N ALA A 345 -15.12 -10.46 -15.04
CA ALA A 345 -13.75 -10.27 -15.52
C ALA A 345 -13.17 -11.50 -16.22
N LEU A 346 -13.46 -12.72 -15.72
CA LEU A 346 -12.99 -13.96 -16.36
C LEU A 346 -13.75 -14.28 -17.66
N LYS A 347 -15.07 -14.01 -17.75
CA LYS A 347 -15.82 -14.14 -19.00
C LYS A 347 -15.38 -13.16 -20.08
N GLU A 348 -15.04 -11.92 -19.72
CA GLU A 348 -14.49 -10.95 -20.67
C GLU A 348 -13.10 -11.37 -21.20
N ILE A 349 -12.28 -12.03 -20.38
CA ILE A 349 -10.95 -12.52 -20.80
C ILE A 349 -11.08 -13.75 -21.74
N VAL A 350 -12.00 -14.66 -21.45
CA VAL A 350 -12.25 -15.83 -22.31
C VAL A 350 -12.89 -15.43 -23.65
N SER A 351 -13.74 -14.40 -23.66
CA SER A 351 -14.34 -13.87 -24.89
C SER A 351 -13.35 -13.10 -25.78
N PHE A 352 -12.30 -12.52 -25.21
CA PHE A 352 -11.22 -11.84 -25.96
C PHE A 352 -10.20 -12.82 -26.55
N SER A 353 -9.99 -13.99 -25.93
CA SER A 353 -9.09 -15.04 -26.43
C SER A 353 -9.70 -15.85 -27.58
N GLY A 354 -11.04 -15.95 -27.64
CA GLY A 354 -11.75 -16.69 -28.67
C GLY A 354 -12.00 -15.96 -30.00
N LYS A 355 -11.65 -14.65 -30.08
CA LYS A 355 -11.85 -13.84 -31.31
C LYS A 355 -10.59 -13.66 -32.17
N LYS A 356 -9.49 -14.34 -31.88
CA LYS A 356 -8.25 -14.24 -32.67
C LYS A 356 -7.99 -15.40 -33.63
N GLU A 357 -8.86 -16.38 -33.74
CA GLU A 357 -8.65 -17.56 -34.61
C GLU A 357 -9.77 -17.88 -35.59
N THR A 358 -10.56 -16.90 -36.03
CA THR A 358 -11.42 -17.15 -37.21
C THR A 358 -11.47 -15.88 -38.06
N GLY A 359 -10.53 -15.78 -38.94
CA GLY A 359 -10.46 -14.72 -39.93
C GLY A 359 -9.56 -15.13 -41.10
N LYS A 360 -10.00 -16.13 -41.92
CA LYS A 360 -9.60 -16.28 -43.32
C LYS A 360 -10.61 -17.13 -44.07
N GLU A 361 -10.90 -16.67 -45.30
CA GLU A 361 -11.63 -17.22 -46.44
C GLU A 361 -13.07 -16.70 -46.57
N ALA A 362 -13.25 -15.76 -47.46
CA ALA A 362 -13.36 -15.73 -48.94
C ALA A 362 -14.76 -16.00 -49.41
N THR A 363 -15.36 -15.20 -50.16
CA THR A 363 -15.59 -14.95 -51.56
C THR A 363 -16.97 -14.36 -51.80
N THR A 364 -16.97 -13.29 -52.56
CA THR A 364 -17.77 -12.81 -53.70
C THR A 364 -19.19 -13.29 -53.95
N GLU A 365 -19.96 -12.34 -54.50
CA GLU A 365 -21.21 -12.45 -55.33
C GLU A 365 -22.52 -12.34 -54.52
N ASP A 366 -23.54 -11.60 -54.85
CA ASP A 366 -23.93 -10.75 -55.96
C ASP A 366 -25.11 -9.87 -55.51
N THR A 367 -25.19 -8.71 -56.13
CA THR A 367 -26.34 -7.95 -56.68
C THR A 367 -27.79 -8.24 -56.26
N GLU A 368 -28.51 -7.24 -55.91
CA GLU A 368 -29.72 -6.65 -56.53
C GLU A 368 -30.71 -6.07 -55.50
N VAL A 369 -30.92 -4.77 -55.59
CA VAL A 369 -32.10 -3.97 -56.04
C VAL A 369 -33.43 -4.30 -55.34
N SER A 370 -33.97 -3.32 -54.72
CA SER A 370 -35.22 -2.55 -54.94
C SER A 370 -35.78 -2.04 -53.62
N GLU A 371 -35.87 -0.74 -53.53
CA GLU A 371 -37.05 0.12 -53.58
C GLU A 371 -38.26 -0.29 -52.71
N SER A 372 -38.56 0.61 -51.85
CA SER A 372 -39.71 1.53 -51.78
C SER A 372 -40.59 1.38 -50.53
N ILE A 373 -40.84 2.56 -49.96
CA ILE A 373 -42.13 3.15 -49.51
C ILE A 373 -42.75 2.55 -48.21
N LYS A 374 -42.66 3.27 -47.17
CA LYS A 374 -43.60 4.22 -46.57
C LYS A 374 -43.03 4.84 -45.29
#